data_c34441edce648977008ff144c910fcb1
#
_entry.id   c34441edce648977008ff144c910fcb1
#
_cell.length_a   1.000
_cell.length_b   1.000
_cell.length_c   1.000
_cell.angle_alpha   90.00
_cell.angle_beta   90.00
_cell.angle_gamma   90.00
#
_symmetry.space_group_name_H-M   'P 1'
#
loop_
_entity.id
_entity.type
_entity.pdbx_description
1 polymer ?
#
loop_
_entity_poly.entity_id
_entity_poly.type
_entity_poly.pdbx_seq_one_letter_code
_entity_poly.pdbx_strand_id
1 'polypeptide(L)'
;YVELIDELSDGNNRTLYDLLNDDDNIEGINRLVRDKTDKSPDGKYYVKKQLPKDFNADAIDVATMDAYDFEDLCKSLLEHENYADVHRKGGSGDMGVDIVAKWFNGNTSEIWLVQCKRWVNKVDATPIQRLVSERERLGANKIACYTTSDYTKDAKKVAKLQNVELVDGKELLIKLNRYFPGKYYNSNLK
;
A
#
# COMPACT_ATOMS: atom_id res chain seq x y z
N TYR A 1 -4.69 16.10 -6.16
CA TYR A 1 -5.51 16.98 -7.01
C TYR A 1 -5.35 16.63 -8.50
N VAL A 2 -4.16 16.39 -9.00
CA VAL A 2 -3.91 16.05 -10.42
C VAL A 2 -4.46 14.65 -10.77
N GLU A 3 -4.27 13.66 -9.90
CA GLU A 3 -4.79 12.30 -10.09
C GLU A 3 -6.34 12.24 -10.13
N LEU A 4 -7.01 13.16 -9.44
CA LEU A 4 -8.47 13.23 -9.43
C LEU A 4 -9.04 13.82 -10.74
N ILE A 5 -8.25 14.65 -11.42
CA ILE A 5 -8.63 15.29 -12.68
C ILE A 5 -8.61 14.28 -13.83
N ASP A 6 -7.64 13.37 -13.83
CA ASP A 6 -7.49 12.35 -14.88
C ASP A 6 -8.55 11.24 -14.80
N GLU A 7 -9.15 11.00 -13.61
CA GLU A 7 -10.23 10.02 -13.43
C GLU A 7 -11.62 10.56 -13.84
N LEU A 8 -11.76 11.89 -13.93
CA LEU A 8 -13.02 12.51 -14.31
C LEU A 8 -13.07 12.73 -15.84
N SER A 9 -13.89 11.95 -16.52
CA SER A 9 -14.13 12.09 -17.96
C SER A 9 -15.62 12.22 -18.30
N ASP A 10 -15.95 12.89 -19.39
CA ASP A 10 -17.32 13.16 -19.83
C ASP A 10 -17.97 12.02 -20.64
N GLY A 11 -17.35 10.86 -20.71
CA GLY A 11 -17.81 9.72 -21.53
C GLY A 11 -17.42 9.82 -23.01
N ASN A 12 -16.85 10.97 -23.45
CA ASN A 12 -16.28 11.20 -24.78
C ASN A 12 -14.73 11.16 -24.72
N ASN A 13 -14.17 10.55 -23.70
CA ASN A 13 -12.74 10.50 -23.41
C ASN A 13 -12.07 11.86 -23.14
N ARG A 14 -12.85 12.92 -22.85
CA ARG A 14 -12.31 14.20 -22.39
C ARG A 14 -12.25 14.22 -20.87
N THR A 15 -11.12 14.58 -20.31
CA THR A 15 -10.89 14.71 -18.87
C THR A 15 -11.48 16.03 -18.35
N LEU A 16 -11.63 16.15 -17.02
CA LEU A 16 -11.99 17.43 -16.39
C LEU A 16 -10.96 18.52 -16.73
N TYR A 17 -9.70 18.16 -16.90
CA TYR A 17 -8.64 19.08 -17.32
C TYR A 17 -8.90 19.64 -18.73
N ASP A 18 -9.28 18.80 -19.68
CA ASP A 18 -9.60 19.21 -21.05
C ASP A 18 -10.83 20.11 -21.08
N LEU A 19 -11.83 19.80 -20.23
CA LEU A 19 -13.06 20.58 -20.11
C LEU A 19 -12.84 21.94 -19.45
N LEU A 20 -11.93 22.04 -18.46
CA LEU A 20 -11.60 23.31 -17.80
C LEU A 20 -10.78 24.27 -18.69
N ASN A 21 -10.09 23.74 -19.69
CA ASN A 21 -9.36 24.53 -20.69
C ASN A 21 -10.18 24.87 -21.94
N ASP A 22 -11.43 24.46 -21.98
CA ASP A 22 -12.40 24.76 -23.07
C ASP A 22 -13.38 25.82 -22.54
N ASP A 23 -13.09 27.09 -22.80
CA ASP A 23 -13.83 28.27 -22.27
C ASP A 23 -15.35 28.25 -22.60
N ASP A 24 -15.77 27.48 -23.58
CA ASP A 24 -17.17 27.39 -24.02
C ASP A 24 -17.94 26.20 -23.42
N ASN A 25 -17.32 25.39 -22.50
CA ASN A 25 -17.91 24.10 -22.09
C ASN A 25 -18.41 24.04 -20.64
N ILE A 26 -19.05 25.12 -20.18
CA ILE A 26 -19.66 25.19 -18.82
C ILE A 26 -20.69 24.05 -18.60
N GLU A 27 -21.44 23.68 -19.65
CA GLU A 27 -22.47 22.64 -19.55
C GLU A 27 -21.87 21.24 -19.40
N GLY A 28 -20.75 20.95 -20.08
CA GLY A 28 -19.98 19.71 -19.92
C GLY A 28 -19.42 19.56 -18.51
N ILE A 29 -18.84 20.63 -17.97
CA ILE A 29 -18.32 20.68 -16.59
C ILE A 29 -19.45 20.45 -15.59
N ASN A 30 -20.58 21.15 -15.72
CA ASN A 30 -21.73 21.01 -14.83
C ASN A 30 -22.33 19.60 -14.88
N ARG A 31 -22.37 18.96 -16.06
CA ARG A 31 -22.82 17.57 -16.20
C ARG A 31 -21.86 16.62 -15.50
N LEU A 32 -20.55 16.77 -15.71
CA LEU A 32 -19.53 15.95 -15.10
C LEU A 32 -19.55 16.05 -13.57
N VAL A 33 -19.66 17.28 -13.04
CA VAL A 33 -19.78 17.52 -11.59
C VAL A 33 -21.04 16.84 -11.04
N ARG A 34 -22.17 16.95 -11.75
CA ARG A 34 -23.45 16.33 -11.33
C ARG A 34 -23.39 14.81 -11.36
N ASP A 35 -22.75 14.23 -12.38
CA ASP A 35 -22.70 12.78 -12.57
C ASP A 35 -21.70 12.11 -11.63
N LYS A 36 -20.63 12.81 -11.29
CA LYS A 36 -19.51 12.26 -10.48
C LYS A 36 -19.48 12.74 -9.04
N THR A 37 -20.37 13.66 -8.65
CA THR A 37 -20.41 14.21 -7.29
C THR A 37 -21.78 14.09 -6.64
N ASP A 38 -21.80 14.01 -5.31
CA ASP A 38 -23.00 14.20 -4.49
C ASP A 38 -22.91 15.53 -3.76
N LYS A 39 -24.04 16.19 -3.56
CA LYS A 39 -24.14 17.41 -2.80
C LYS A 39 -24.55 17.09 -1.37
N SER A 40 -23.72 17.48 -0.40
CA SER A 40 -24.05 17.32 1.01
C SER A 40 -25.07 18.39 1.48
N PRO A 41 -25.69 18.21 2.65
CA PRO A 41 -26.62 19.17 3.22
C PRO A 41 -26.02 20.58 3.46
N ASP A 42 -24.69 20.69 3.63
CA ASP A 42 -23.97 21.96 3.75
C ASP A 42 -23.66 22.64 2.40
N GLY A 43 -24.13 22.04 1.30
CA GLY A 43 -24.00 22.59 -0.04
C GLY A 43 -22.68 22.30 -0.74
N LYS A 44 -21.74 21.58 -0.11
CA LYS A 44 -20.47 21.20 -0.74
C LYS A 44 -20.66 20.01 -1.65
N TYR A 45 -19.86 19.95 -2.71
CA TYR A 45 -19.82 18.83 -3.63
C TYR A 45 -18.71 17.86 -3.22
N TYR A 46 -19.04 16.57 -3.13
CA TYR A 46 -18.10 15.50 -2.91
C TYR A 46 -18.10 14.59 -4.13
N VAL A 47 -16.92 14.19 -4.56
CA VAL A 47 -16.80 13.19 -5.62
C VAL A 47 -17.47 11.91 -5.14
N LYS A 48 -18.44 11.41 -5.92
CA LYS A 48 -19.03 10.09 -5.66
C LYS A 48 -17.90 9.09 -5.64
N LYS A 49 -17.62 8.54 -4.47
CA LYS A 49 -16.67 7.45 -4.34
C LYS A 49 -17.26 6.26 -5.09
N GLN A 50 -17.00 6.17 -6.39
CA GLN A 50 -17.28 4.95 -7.12
C GLN A 50 -16.33 3.91 -6.53
N LEU A 51 -16.90 3.03 -5.71
CA LEU A 51 -16.23 1.79 -5.42
C LEU A 51 -15.91 1.15 -6.77
N PRO A 52 -14.70 0.61 -6.98
CA PRO A 52 -14.38 -0.10 -8.21
C PRO A 52 -15.54 -1.02 -8.57
N LYS A 53 -15.87 -1.16 -9.86
CA LYS A 53 -17.00 -2.00 -10.32
C LYS A 53 -16.90 -3.44 -9.79
N ASP A 54 -15.71 -3.83 -9.35
CA ASP A 54 -15.38 -5.11 -8.76
C ASP A 54 -15.23 -5.06 -7.23
N PHE A 55 -15.82 -4.03 -6.56
CA PHE A 55 -15.80 -3.98 -5.09
C PHE A 55 -16.56 -5.19 -4.55
N ASN A 56 -15.81 -6.14 -4.03
CA ASN A 56 -16.36 -7.26 -3.29
C ASN A 56 -16.85 -6.73 -1.93
N ALA A 57 -18.16 -6.89 -1.66
CA ALA A 57 -18.75 -6.50 -0.37
C ALA A 57 -18.07 -7.22 0.82
N ASP A 58 -17.43 -8.36 0.56
CA ASP A 58 -16.69 -9.17 1.52
C ASP A 58 -15.19 -8.82 1.56
N ALA A 59 -14.76 -7.74 0.88
CA ALA A 59 -13.36 -7.34 0.88
C ALA A 59 -12.88 -6.94 2.29
N ILE A 60 -11.69 -7.37 2.62
CA ILE A 60 -11.08 -7.22 3.94
C ILE A 60 -10.24 -5.92 3.96
N ASP A 61 -10.47 -5.08 4.97
CA ASP A 61 -9.67 -3.88 5.20
C ASP A 61 -8.35 -4.23 5.91
N VAL A 62 -7.24 -4.14 5.20
CA VAL A 62 -5.91 -4.41 5.77
C VAL A 62 -5.50 -3.40 6.86
N ALA A 63 -6.09 -2.20 6.87
CA ALA A 63 -5.80 -1.18 7.89
C ALA A 63 -6.38 -1.52 9.26
N THR A 64 -7.45 -2.33 9.30
CA THR A 64 -8.17 -2.70 10.54
C THR A 64 -7.95 -4.14 10.97
N MET A 65 -7.20 -4.94 10.18
CA MET A 65 -6.86 -6.31 10.53
C MET A 65 -6.18 -6.40 11.90
N ASP A 66 -6.24 -7.56 12.53
CA ASP A 66 -5.35 -7.86 13.65
C ASP A 66 -3.87 -7.84 13.20
N ALA A 67 -2.95 -7.56 14.13
CA ALA A 67 -1.53 -7.48 13.80
C ALA A 67 -0.98 -8.84 13.33
N TYR A 68 -1.43 -9.93 13.94
CA TYR A 68 -1.04 -11.29 13.55
C TYR A 68 -1.59 -11.67 12.19
N ASP A 69 -2.86 -11.33 11.92
CA ASP A 69 -3.50 -11.57 10.61
C ASP A 69 -2.77 -10.77 9.52
N PHE A 70 -2.31 -9.56 9.82
CA PHE A 70 -1.52 -8.76 8.90
C PHE A 70 -0.15 -9.38 8.60
N GLU A 71 0.53 -9.92 9.62
CA GLU A 71 1.79 -10.66 9.43
C GLU A 71 1.56 -11.92 8.59
N ASP A 72 0.49 -12.69 8.84
CA ASP A 72 0.14 -13.87 8.05
C ASP A 72 -0.23 -13.50 6.61
N LEU A 73 -0.88 -12.37 6.39
CA LEU A 73 -1.13 -11.85 5.05
C LEU A 73 0.17 -11.51 4.33
N CYS A 74 1.11 -10.82 4.99
CA CYS A 74 2.43 -10.50 4.42
C CYS A 74 3.22 -11.78 4.13
N LYS A 75 3.17 -12.79 5.01
CA LYS A 75 3.76 -14.10 4.78
C LYS A 75 3.18 -14.75 3.53
N SER A 76 1.85 -14.82 3.42
CA SER A 76 1.16 -15.38 2.25
C SER A 76 1.52 -14.63 0.96
N LEU A 77 1.65 -13.30 1.02
CA LEU A 77 2.07 -12.49 -0.13
C LEU A 77 3.48 -12.87 -0.59
N LEU A 78 4.44 -13.02 0.32
CA LEU A 78 5.80 -13.45 0.00
C LEU A 78 5.83 -14.85 -0.63
N GLU A 79 5.02 -15.79 -0.13
CA GLU A 79 4.88 -17.13 -0.72
C GLU A 79 4.38 -17.04 -2.18
N HIS A 80 3.40 -16.17 -2.46
CA HIS A 80 2.91 -15.93 -3.83
C HIS A 80 3.94 -15.21 -4.71
N GLU A 81 4.84 -14.42 -4.13
CA GLU A 81 5.97 -13.78 -4.82
C GLU A 81 7.16 -14.73 -5.03
N ASN A 82 6.98 -16.05 -4.81
CA ASN A 82 7.97 -17.11 -4.96
C ASN A 82 9.15 -17.07 -3.97
N TYR A 83 8.95 -16.47 -2.79
CA TYR A 83 9.87 -16.71 -1.69
C TYR A 83 9.66 -18.12 -1.13
N ALA A 84 10.73 -18.76 -0.74
CA ALA A 84 10.72 -20.08 -0.10
C ALA A 84 11.02 -19.99 1.39
N ASP A 85 10.71 -21.06 2.12
CA ASP A 85 10.96 -21.17 3.56
C ASP A 85 10.41 -19.96 4.33
N VAL A 86 9.24 -19.47 3.92
CA VAL A 86 8.62 -18.30 4.55
C VAL A 86 7.99 -18.68 5.87
N HIS A 87 8.48 -18.13 6.96
CA HIS A 87 7.96 -18.41 8.29
C HIS A 87 7.94 -17.16 9.17
N ARG A 88 6.94 -17.08 10.04
CA ARG A 88 6.88 -16.03 11.05
C ARG A 88 7.91 -16.33 12.15
N LYS A 89 8.57 -15.27 12.59
CA LYS A 89 9.44 -15.30 13.76
C LYS A 89 8.65 -14.77 14.95
N GLY A 90 7.96 -15.67 15.67
CA GLY A 90 7.16 -15.29 16.83
C GLY A 90 7.93 -15.32 18.12
N GLY A 91 7.60 -14.43 19.06
CA GLY A 91 8.07 -14.44 20.43
C GLY A 91 8.43 -13.07 20.99
N SER A 92 8.32 -12.90 22.30
CA SER A 92 8.83 -11.72 23.00
C SER A 92 10.36 -11.70 22.86
N GLY A 93 10.88 -10.77 22.04
CA GLY A 93 12.33 -10.65 21.79
C GLY A 93 12.73 -10.83 20.33
N ASP A 94 11.77 -10.82 19.39
CA ASP A 94 12.02 -10.89 17.95
C ASP A 94 12.75 -9.67 17.38
N MET A 95 13.02 -8.65 18.21
CA MET A 95 13.77 -7.43 17.90
C MET A 95 13.26 -6.70 16.65
N GLY A 96 11.99 -6.96 16.30
CA GLY A 96 11.34 -6.33 15.17
C GLY A 96 11.52 -7.05 13.83
N VAL A 97 11.74 -8.36 13.85
CA VAL A 97 11.65 -9.23 12.66
C VAL A 97 10.40 -10.07 12.80
N ASP A 98 9.43 -9.87 11.92
CA ASP A 98 8.17 -10.62 11.97
C ASP A 98 8.20 -11.85 11.04
N ILE A 99 8.92 -11.74 9.90
CA ILE A 99 9.00 -12.84 8.91
C ILE A 99 10.45 -13.04 8.47
N VAL A 100 10.82 -14.30 8.31
CA VAL A 100 12.06 -14.73 7.64
C VAL A 100 11.68 -15.52 6.40
N ALA A 101 12.36 -15.22 5.29
CA ALA A 101 12.12 -15.88 4.01
C ALA A 101 13.43 -16.08 3.24
N LYS A 102 13.42 -16.98 2.25
CA LYS A 102 14.52 -17.17 1.33
C LYS A 102 14.12 -16.81 -0.09
N TRP A 103 14.98 -16.10 -0.77
CA TRP A 103 14.85 -15.84 -2.19
C TRP A 103 15.94 -16.60 -2.94
N PHE A 104 15.56 -17.31 -4.00
CA PHE A 104 16.52 -18.03 -4.84
C PHE A 104 16.77 -17.28 -6.14
N ASN A 105 18.03 -17.00 -6.44
CA ASN A 105 18.47 -16.43 -7.69
C ASN A 105 19.45 -17.42 -8.36
N GLY A 106 18.92 -18.30 -9.17
CA GLY A 106 19.69 -19.39 -9.75
C GLY A 106 20.26 -20.32 -8.67
N ASN A 107 21.59 -20.39 -8.58
CA ASN A 107 22.29 -21.26 -7.62
C ASN A 107 22.58 -20.60 -6.27
N THR A 108 22.16 -19.35 -6.07
CA THR A 108 22.37 -18.61 -4.83
C THR A 108 21.05 -18.42 -4.10
N SER A 109 21.10 -18.35 -2.77
CA SER A 109 19.95 -17.99 -1.94
C SER A 109 20.25 -16.78 -1.10
N GLU A 110 19.27 -15.89 -0.96
CA GLU A 110 19.33 -14.72 -0.09
C GLU A 110 18.35 -14.91 1.05
N ILE A 111 18.81 -14.62 2.27
CA ILE A 111 17.94 -14.56 3.47
C ILE A 111 17.35 -13.16 3.57
N TRP A 112 16.03 -13.09 3.64
CA TRP A 112 15.26 -11.87 3.82
C TRP A 112 14.65 -11.81 5.20
N LEU A 113 14.75 -10.64 5.84
CA LEU A 113 14.01 -10.34 7.07
C LEU A 113 12.97 -9.28 6.75
N VAL A 114 11.74 -9.52 7.17
CA VAL A 114 10.63 -8.59 6.93
C VAL A 114 10.01 -8.18 8.26
N GLN A 115 9.81 -6.86 8.40
CA GLN A 115 9.06 -6.24 9.48
C GLN A 115 7.71 -5.79 8.94
N CYS A 116 6.64 -6.12 9.65
CA CYS A 116 5.26 -5.76 9.31
C CYS A 116 4.73 -4.70 10.29
N LYS A 117 4.20 -3.59 9.79
CA LYS A 117 3.65 -2.51 10.59
C LYS A 117 2.25 -2.12 10.11
N ARG A 118 1.23 -2.70 10.73
CA ARG A 118 -0.16 -2.30 10.54
C ARG A 118 -0.44 -1.01 11.35
N TRP A 119 -0.05 0.12 10.79
CA TRP A 119 -0.18 1.43 11.44
C TRP A 119 -1.06 2.38 10.62
N VAL A 120 -1.76 3.28 11.32
CA VAL A 120 -2.50 4.40 10.72
C VAL A 120 -1.56 5.58 10.45
N ASN A 121 -0.67 5.87 11.40
CA ASN A 121 0.31 6.93 11.27
C ASN A 121 1.51 6.47 10.44
N LYS A 122 2.23 7.44 9.84
CA LYS A 122 3.46 7.15 9.11
C LYS A 122 4.49 6.48 9.99
N VAL A 123 5.13 5.46 9.44
CA VAL A 123 6.22 4.72 10.09
C VAL A 123 7.47 5.59 10.13
N ASP A 124 8.05 5.77 11.30
CA ASP A 124 9.31 6.50 11.50
C ASP A 124 10.55 5.61 11.21
N ALA A 125 11.74 6.15 11.44
CA ALA A 125 12.98 5.43 11.17
C ALA A 125 13.29 4.31 12.19
N THR A 126 12.64 4.29 13.35
CA THR A 126 12.99 3.38 14.46
C THR A 126 12.86 1.90 14.09
N PRO A 127 11.72 1.43 13.49
CA PRO A 127 11.61 0.04 13.07
C PRO A 127 12.66 -0.35 12.01
N ILE A 128 12.99 0.57 11.10
CA ILE A 128 13.97 0.34 10.06
C ILE A 128 15.37 0.17 10.64
N GLN A 129 15.75 1.02 11.59
CA GLN A 129 17.06 0.92 12.28
C GLN A 129 17.20 -0.39 13.07
N ARG A 130 16.13 -0.84 13.74
CA ARG A 130 16.10 -2.15 14.41
C ARG A 130 16.31 -3.29 13.42
N LEU A 131 15.60 -3.26 12.30
CA LEU A 131 15.71 -4.27 11.26
C LEU A 131 17.13 -4.31 10.64
N VAL A 132 17.78 -3.16 10.48
CA VAL A 132 19.19 -3.08 10.04
C VAL A 132 20.12 -3.78 11.04
N SER A 133 19.94 -3.56 12.35
CA SER A 133 20.73 -4.23 13.38
C SER A 133 20.52 -5.75 13.37
N GLU A 134 19.28 -6.20 13.14
CA GLU A 134 18.95 -7.61 13.04
C GLU A 134 19.53 -8.28 11.79
N ARG A 135 19.59 -7.57 10.67
CA ARG A 135 20.25 -8.05 9.45
C ARG A 135 21.69 -8.49 9.73
N GLU A 136 22.45 -7.66 10.42
CA GLU A 136 23.85 -7.97 10.76
C GLU A 136 23.94 -9.13 11.75
N ARG A 137 23.10 -9.10 12.79
CA ARG A 137 23.08 -10.13 13.83
C ARG A 137 22.72 -11.53 13.31
N LEU A 138 21.79 -11.59 12.33
CA LEU A 138 21.28 -12.84 11.77
C LEU A 138 21.99 -13.24 10.46
N GLY A 139 22.92 -12.42 9.96
CA GLY A 139 23.63 -12.68 8.70
C GLY A 139 22.70 -12.67 7.49
N ALA A 140 21.63 -11.86 7.54
CA ALA A 140 20.70 -11.78 6.43
C ALA A 140 21.21 -10.90 5.28
N ASN A 141 20.82 -11.21 4.06
CA ASN A 141 21.27 -10.52 2.85
C ASN A 141 20.42 -9.27 2.58
N LYS A 142 19.11 -9.37 2.82
CA LYS A 142 18.12 -8.35 2.48
C LYS A 142 17.14 -8.13 3.62
N ILE A 143 16.61 -6.94 3.67
CA ILE A 143 15.60 -6.57 4.66
C ILE A 143 14.52 -5.70 4.02
N ALA A 144 13.27 -5.90 4.44
CA ALA A 144 12.11 -5.13 3.98
C ALA A 144 11.20 -4.73 5.14
N CYS A 145 10.55 -3.60 5.01
CA CYS A 145 9.51 -3.16 5.95
C CYS A 145 8.20 -2.93 5.18
N TYR A 146 7.13 -3.60 5.60
CA TYR A 146 5.81 -3.53 5.00
C TYR A 146 4.86 -2.79 5.93
N THR A 147 4.04 -1.89 5.40
CA THR A 147 3.06 -1.15 6.21
C THR A 147 1.74 -0.92 5.49
N THR A 148 0.67 -0.75 6.24
CA THR A 148 -0.63 -0.27 5.75
C THR A 148 -0.69 1.25 5.58
N SER A 149 0.34 1.98 6.01
CA SER A 149 0.43 3.44 5.98
C SER A 149 1.50 3.92 4.98
N ASP A 150 2.19 4.99 5.30
CA ASP A 150 3.32 5.54 4.56
C ASP A 150 4.52 5.66 5.52
N TYR A 151 5.65 6.09 5.01
CA TYR A 151 6.87 6.32 5.76
C TYR A 151 7.16 7.82 5.91
N THR A 152 7.78 8.20 7.02
CA THR A 152 8.30 9.56 7.18
C THR A 152 9.47 9.81 6.22
N LYS A 153 9.79 11.10 5.98
CA LYS A 153 10.96 11.47 5.14
C LYS A 153 12.26 10.88 5.70
N ASP A 154 12.40 10.88 7.02
CA ASP A 154 13.60 10.33 7.68
C ASP A 154 13.65 8.80 7.55
N ALA A 155 12.53 8.11 7.69
CA ALA A 155 12.45 6.67 7.44
C ALA A 155 12.90 6.33 6.01
N LYS A 156 12.38 7.03 5.00
CA LYS A 156 12.78 6.85 3.59
C LYS A 156 14.26 7.12 3.36
N LYS A 157 14.82 8.15 4.04
CA LYS A 157 16.25 8.46 3.97
C LYS A 157 17.11 7.35 4.57
N VAL A 158 16.78 6.86 5.77
CA VAL A 158 17.49 5.76 6.42
C VAL A 158 17.39 4.48 5.57
N ALA A 159 16.21 4.14 5.08
CA ALA A 159 16.01 2.97 4.24
C ALA A 159 16.88 3.01 2.98
N LYS A 160 16.95 4.16 2.30
CA LYS A 160 17.81 4.34 1.12
C LYS A 160 19.29 4.15 1.44
N LEU A 161 19.77 4.72 2.56
CA LEU A 161 21.17 4.61 2.99
C LEU A 161 21.54 3.18 3.38
N GLN A 162 20.61 2.43 3.96
CA GLN A 162 20.81 1.08 4.48
C GLN A 162 20.36 -0.02 3.53
N ASN A 163 19.91 0.34 2.33
CA ASN A 163 19.39 -0.59 1.33
C ASN A 163 18.25 -1.48 1.89
N VAL A 164 17.26 -0.83 2.51
CA VAL A 164 16.04 -1.45 3.02
C VAL A 164 14.93 -1.26 2.02
N GLU A 165 14.24 -2.32 1.64
CA GLU A 165 13.02 -2.25 0.84
C GLU A 165 11.86 -1.73 1.71
N LEU A 166 11.17 -0.71 1.22
CA LEU A 166 9.98 -0.16 1.87
C LEU A 166 8.76 -0.43 0.99
N VAL A 167 7.80 -1.16 1.53
CA VAL A 167 6.49 -1.37 0.89
C VAL A 167 5.46 -0.59 1.69
N ASP A 168 5.02 0.55 1.16
CA ASP A 168 3.97 1.37 1.76
C ASP A 168 2.58 0.80 1.48
N GLY A 169 1.54 1.42 2.06
CA GLY A 169 0.17 0.93 1.93
C GLY A 169 -0.36 0.89 0.50
N LYS A 170 0.11 1.79 -0.38
CA LYS A 170 -0.27 1.80 -1.80
C LYS A 170 0.38 0.63 -2.54
N GLU A 171 1.68 0.48 -2.38
CA GLU A 171 2.44 -0.60 -2.99
C GLU A 171 1.99 -1.97 -2.48
N LEU A 172 1.73 -2.09 -1.18
CA LEU A 172 1.16 -3.29 -0.59
C LEU A 172 -0.17 -3.67 -1.25
N LEU A 173 -1.07 -2.71 -1.44
CA LEU A 173 -2.36 -2.99 -2.07
C LEU A 173 -2.20 -3.40 -3.54
N ILE A 174 -1.26 -2.81 -4.29
CA ILE A 174 -0.93 -3.23 -5.65
C ILE A 174 -0.44 -4.68 -5.67
N LYS A 175 0.48 -5.03 -4.78
CA LYS A 175 1.00 -6.40 -4.63
C LYS A 175 -0.14 -7.39 -4.26
N LEU A 176 -0.98 -7.04 -3.29
CA LEU A 176 -2.12 -7.86 -2.88
C LEU A 176 -3.12 -8.08 -4.02
N ASN A 177 -3.46 -7.03 -4.78
CA ASN A 177 -4.41 -7.16 -5.89
C ASN A 177 -3.86 -8.02 -7.05
N ARG A 178 -2.56 -8.14 -7.20
CA ARG A 178 -1.95 -9.03 -8.18
C ARG A 178 -2.25 -10.51 -7.91
N TYR A 179 -2.24 -10.90 -6.65
CA TYR A 179 -2.39 -12.31 -6.25
C TYR A 179 -3.77 -12.62 -5.65
N PHE A 180 -4.44 -11.61 -5.11
CA PHE A 180 -5.75 -11.72 -4.46
C PHE A 180 -6.70 -10.63 -4.98
N PRO A 181 -7.07 -10.63 -6.27
CA PRO A 181 -7.82 -9.54 -6.90
C PRO A 181 -9.14 -9.29 -6.18
N GLY A 182 -9.38 -8.04 -5.79
CA GLY A 182 -10.62 -7.59 -5.14
C GLY A 182 -10.86 -8.11 -3.71
N LYS A 183 -9.92 -8.87 -3.13
CA LYS A 183 -10.09 -9.44 -1.78
C LYS A 183 -9.74 -8.46 -0.67
N TYR A 184 -8.86 -7.52 -0.94
CA TYR A 184 -8.36 -6.58 0.07
C TYR A 184 -8.52 -5.13 -0.38
N TYR A 185 -8.75 -4.25 0.58
CA TYR A 185 -8.66 -2.81 0.42
C TYR A 185 -7.93 -2.19 1.62
N ASN A 186 -7.62 -0.90 1.54
CA ASN A 186 -6.89 -0.20 2.59
C ASN A 186 -7.55 1.16 2.87
N SER A 187 -8.28 1.26 3.97
CA SER A 187 -8.99 2.47 4.36
C SER A 187 -8.07 3.63 4.78
N ASN A 188 -6.79 3.38 5.02
CA ASN A 188 -5.78 4.42 5.27
C ASN A 188 -5.39 5.20 4.01
N LEU A 189 -5.67 4.66 2.82
CA LEU A 189 -5.39 5.33 1.56
C LEU A 189 -6.54 6.28 1.24
N LYS A 190 -6.27 7.57 1.36
CA LYS A 190 -7.21 8.66 1.03
C LYS A 190 -6.95 9.15 -0.37
#